data_38de2696f5e332bdac13780c013b195d
#
_entry.id   38de2696f5e332bdac13780c013b195d
#
_cell.length_a   1.000
_cell.length_b   1.000
_cell.length_c   1.000
_cell.angle_alpha   90.00
_cell.angle_beta   90.00
_cell.angle_gamma   90.00
#
_symmetry.space_group_name_H-M   'P 1'
#
loop_
_entity.id
_entity.type
_entity.pdbx_description
1 polymer ?
#
loop_
_entity_poly.entity_id
_entity_poly.type
_entity_poly.pdbx_seq_one_letter_code
_entity_poly.pdbx_strand_id
1 'polypeptide(L)'
;MQKLLLSAAIIFLTAATYAQSDKYVNAMKTNIGMLDSMMANKNSIEVANNFERIANAEKTQWLPYYYAAYCTIIHAYTEQDNSKKDAIADKAQQLLDKAD
;
A
#
# COMPACT_ATOMS: atom_id res chain seq x y z
N MET A 1 -14.35 -5.71 40.79
CA MET A 1 -13.71 -6.73 39.97
C MET A 1 -14.16 -6.75 38.52
N GLN A 2 -15.47 -6.67 38.22
CA GLN A 2 -15.98 -6.66 36.85
C GLN A 2 -15.49 -5.43 36.07
N LYS A 3 -15.41 -4.26 36.68
CA LYS A 3 -14.94 -3.03 36.03
C LYS A 3 -13.47 -3.07 35.66
N LEU A 4 -12.63 -3.74 36.45
CA LEU A 4 -11.21 -3.93 36.18
C LEU A 4 -10.97 -4.88 35.01
N LEU A 5 -11.77 -5.95 34.90
CA LEU A 5 -11.70 -6.90 33.79
C LEU A 5 -12.08 -6.27 32.46
N LEU A 6 -13.14 -5.45 32.44
CA LEU A 6 -13.56 -4.70 31.25
C LEU A 6 -12.51 -3.69 30.78
N SER A 7 -11.86 -2.98 31.72
CA SER A 7 -10.78 -2.04 31.39
C SER A 7 -9.56 -2.75 30.80
N ALA A 8 -9.18 -3.90 31.33
CA ALA A 8 -8.08 -4.70 30.81
C ALA A 8 -8.38 -5.22 29.41
N ALA A 9 -9.62 -5.67 29.14
CA ALA A 9 -10.03 -6.13 27.81
C ALA A 9 -10.00 -5.00 26.77
N ILE A 10 -10.43 -3.79 27.13
CA ILE A 10 -10.39 -2.64 26.24
C ILE A 10 -8.95 -2.25 25.91
N ILE A 11 -8.05 -2.24 26.88
CA ILE A 11 -6.62 -1.93 26.66
C ILE A 11 -5.99 -2.97 25.74
N PHE A 12 -6.32 -4.25 25.91
CA PHE A 12 -5.80 -5.32 25.08
C PHE A 12 -6.29 -5.19 23.63
N LEU A 13 -7.56 -4.86 23.40
CA LEU A 13 -8.13 -4.65 22.07
C LEU A 13 -7.48 -3.43 21.37
N THR A 14 -7.23 -2.36 22.11
CA THR A 14 -6.58 -1.16 21.58
C THR A 14 -5.14 -1.47 21.15
N ALA A 15 -4.38 -2.23 21.95
CA ALA A 15 -3.02 -2.65 21.61
C ALA A 15 -3.01 -3.53 20.36
N ALA A 16 -3.96 -4.46 20.21
CA ALA A 16 -4.07 -5.32 19.03
C ALA A 16 -4.39 -4.51 17.76
N THR A 17 -5.17 -3.44 17.88
CA THR A 17 -5.54 -2.57 16.73
C THR A 17 -4.33 -1.82 16.18
N TYR A 18 -3.38 -1.43 17.02
CA TYR A 18 -2.18 -0.71 16.61
C TYR A 18 -1.01 -1.62 16.23
N ALA A 19 -1.09 -2.92 16.55
CA ALA A 19 -0.01 -3.85 16.23
C ALA A 19 -0.03 -4.19 14.74
N GLN A 20 0.96 -3.71 14.00
CA GLN A 20 1.20 -4.12 12.62
C GLN A 20 2.02 -5.41 12.62
N SER A 21 1.74 -6.31 11.68
CA SER A 21 2.53 -7.54 11.55
C SER A 21 3.96 -7.21 11.11
N ASP A 22 4.92 -7.99 11.59
CA ASP A 22 6.31 -7.86 11.15
C ASP A 22 6.44 -8.10 9.64
N LYS A 23 5.64 -9.02 9.12
CA LYS A 23 5.59 -9.31 7.69
C LYS A 23 5.20 -8.06 6.89
N TYR A 24 4.16 -7.34 7.35
CA TYR A 24 3.72 -6.09 6.70
C TYR A 24 4.83 -5.03 6.73
N VAL A 25 5.41 -4.79 7.90
CA VAL A 25 6.46 -3.78 8.08
C VAL A 25 7.66 -4.09 7.20
N ASN A 26 8.10 -5.34 7.16
CA ASN A 26 9.25 -5.75 6.35
C ASN A 26 8.97 -5.64 4.85
N ALA A 27 7.77 -6.02 4.41
CA ALA A 27 7.36 -5.90 3.01
C ALA A 27 7.32 -4.43 2.59
N MET A 28 6.79 -3.54 3.43
CA MET A 28 6.75 -2.11 3.16
C MET A 28 8.16 -1.53 3.07
N LYS A 29 9.04 -1.84 4.00
CA LYS A 29 10.44 -1.37 3.98
C LYS A 29 11.16 -1.79 2.71
N THR A 30 11.01 -3.04 2.31
CA THR A 30 11.64 -3.57 1.10
C THR A 30 11.18 -2.81 -0.14
N ASN A 31 9.88 -2.62 -0.29
CA ASN A 31 9.31 -1.99 -1.48
C ASN A 31 9.50 -0.47 -1.49
N ILE A 32 9.46 0.20 -0.34
CA ILE A 32 9.81 1.63 -0.24
C ILE A 32 11.26 1.84 -0.67
N GLY A 33 12.15 0.92 -0.31
CA GLY A 33 13.56 0.96 -0.75
C GLY A 33 13.76 0.88 -2.26
N MET A 34 12.76 0.38 -2.99
CA MET A 34 12.81 0.28 -4.46
C MET A 34 12.36 1.55 -5.18
N LEU A 35 11.71 2.51 -4.47
CA LEU A 35 11.11 3.70 -5.10
C LEU A 35 12.15 4.56 -5.83
N ASP A 36 13.33 4.75 -5.25
CA ASP A 36 14.35 5.65 -5.81
C ASP A 36 14.93 5.14 -7.13
N SER A 37 14.99 3.83 -7.31
CA SER A 37 15.61 3.22 -8.49
C SER A 37 14.61 2.71 -9.52
N MET A 38 13.31 2.76 -9.26
CA MET A 38 12.32 2.11 -10.12
C MET A 38 12.23 2.72 -11.52
N MET A 39 12.47 4.03 -11.67
CA MET A 39 12.48 4.66 -12.99
C MET A 39 13.70 4.23 -13.80
N ALA A 40 14.88 4.23 -13.18
CA ALA A 40 16.12 3.77 -13.83
C ALA A 40 16.03 2.30 -14.22
N ASN A 41 15.44 1.46 -13.37
CA ASN A 41 15.27 0.03 -13.61
C ASN A 41 14.07 -0.29 -14.50
N LYS A 42 13.22 0.68 -14.81
CA LYS A 42 12.00 0.51 -15.62
C LYS A 42 11.07 -0.56 -15.05
N ASN A 43 10.96 -0.62 -13.72
CA ASN A 43 10.13 -1.61 -13.03
C ASN A 43 9.05 -1.01 -12.15
N SER A 44 8.59 0.21 -12.48
CA SER A 44 7.55 0.89 -11.70
C SER A 44 6.27 0.07 -11.57
N ILE A 45 5.84 -0.62 -12.63
CA ILE A 45 4.62 -1.44 -12.57
C ILE A 45 4.81 -2.67 -11.67
N GLU A 46 6.00 -3.26 -11.66
CA GLU A 46 6.32 -4.37 -10.77
C GLU A 46 6.25 -3.94 -9.31
N VAL A 47 6.84 -2.77 -8.99
CA VAL A 47 6.81 -2.22 -7.63
C VAL A 47 5.37 -1.86 -7.25
N ALA A 48 4.58 -1.29 -8.18
CA ALA A 48 3.15 -1.02 -7.95
C ALA A 48 2.39 -2.29 -7.58
N ASN A 49 2.61 -3.38 -8.33
CA ASN A 49 1.97 -4.66 -8.07
C ASN A 49 2.36 -5.23 -6.70
N ASN A 50 3.61 -5.04 -6.29
CA ASN A 50 4.08 -5.46 -4.96
C ASN A 50 3.31 -4.73 -3.86
N PHE A 51 3.15 -3.41 -3.97
CA PHE A 51 2.38 -2.63 -3.00
C PHE A 51 0.90 -3.03 -3.00
N GLU A 52 0.32 -3.30 -4.15
CA GLU A 52 -1.07 -3.74 -4.23
C GLU A 52 -1.28 -5.08 -3.53
N ARG A 53 -0.34 -6.02 -3.67
CA ARG A 53 -0.39 -7.30 -2.94
C ARG A 53 -0.33 -7.09 -1.43
N ILE A 54 0.55 -6.19 -0.98
CA ILE A 54 0.63 -5.85 0.45
C ILE A 54 -0.71 -5.26 0.92
N ALA A 55 -1.26 -4.33 0.16
CA ALA A 55 -2.54 -3.68 0.48
C ALA A 55 -3.69 -4.70 0.58
N ASN A 56 -3.75 -5.65 -0.34
CA ASN A 56 -4.79 -6.67 -0.35
C ASN A 56 -4.66 -7.64 0.82
N ALA A 57 -3.44 -7.87 1.32
CA ALA A 57 -3.19 -8.70 2.48
C ALA A 57 -3.48 -7.97 3.80
N GLU A 58 -3.28 -6.65 3.82
CA GLU A 58 -3.44 -5.80 5.02
C GLU A 58 -4.46 -4.69 4.72
N LYS A 59 -5.71 -5.06 4.56
CA LYS A 59 -6.78 -4.17 4.06
C LYS A 59 -7.07 -2.96 4.95
N THR A 60 -6.65 -3.00 6.22
CA THR A 60 -6.83 -1.89 7.15
C THR A 60 -5.78 -0.79 7.00
N GLN A 61 -4.75 -1.04 6.18
CA GLN A 61 -3.66 -0.09 5.95
C GLN A 61 -3.88 0.64 4.63
N TRP A 62 -3.97 1.96 4.68
CA TRP A 62 -4.16 2.79 3.49
C TRP A 62 -2.86 3.03 2.71
N LEU A 63 -1.73 3.05 3.40
CA LEU A 63 -0.45 3.45 2.82
C LEU A 63 0.00 2.61 1.62
N PRO A 64 -0.10 1.27 1.63
CA PRO A 64 0.30 0.49 0.47
C PRO A 64 -0.56 0.77 -0.77
N TYR A 65 -1.84 1.09 -0.63
CA TYR A 65 -2.66 1.53 -1.76
C TYR A 65 -2.16 2.85 -2.34
N TYR A 66 -1.77 3.79 -1.48
CA TYR A 66 -1.20 5.07 -1.90
C TYR A 66 0.09 4.86 -2.70
N TYR A 67 1.02 4.05 -2.21
CA TYR A 67 2.26 3.77 -2.94
C TYR A 67 2.02 2.99 -4.22
N ALA A 68 1.06 2.07 -4.25
CA ALA A 68 0.68 1.36 -5.48
C ALA A 68 0.19 2.36 -6.54
N ALA A 69 -0.64 3.33 -6.13
CA ALA A 69 -1.12 4.39 -7.02
C ALA A 69 0.04 5.26 -7.52
N TYR A 70 0.95 5.66 -6.62
CA TYR A 70 2.11 6.47 -6.96
C TYR A 70 2.98 5.78 -8.02
N CYS A 71 3.33 4.51 -7.80
CA CYS A 71 4.14 3.75 -8.76
C CYS A 71 3.41 3.57 -10.09
N THR A 72 2.10 3.39 -10.07
CA THR A 72 1.28 3.28 -11.27
C THR A 72 1.31 4.58 -12.08
N ILE A 73 1.23 5.74 -11.41
CA ILE A 73 1.33 7.05 -12.05
C ILE A 73 2.71 7.22 -12.69
N ILE A 74 3.79 6.84 -11.98
CA ILE A 74 5.14 6.91 -12.52
C ILE A 74 5.26 6.04 -13.78
N HIS A 75 4.65 4.85 -13.77
CA HIS A 75 4.62 3.99 -14.95
C HIS A 75 3.89 4.66 -16.13
N ALA A 76 2.82 5.41 -15.87
CA ALA A 76 2.08 6.13 -16.91
C ALA A 76 2.96 7.13 -17.66
N TYR A 77 3.90 7.77 -16.98
CA TYR A 77 4.83 8.71 -17.63
C TYR A 77 5.76 8.04 -18.63
N THR A 78 6.00 6.74 -18.50
CA THR A 78 6.87 5.99 -19.39
C THR A 78 6.12 5.35 -20.57
N GLU A 79 4.79 5.33 -20.51
CA GLU A 79 3.95 4.75 -21.56
C GLU A 79 3.76 5.75 -22.69
N GLN A 80 3.99 5.34 -23.93
CA GLN A 80 3.88 6.19 -25.10
C GLN A 80 2.51 6.09 -25.79
N ASP A 81 1.80 4.98 -25.61
CA ASP A 81 0.47 4.76 -26.17
C ASP A 81 -0.58 5.46 -25.29
N ASN A 82 -1.26 6.46 -25.84
CA ASN A 82 -2.23 7.27 -25.09
C ASN A 82 -3.40 6.43 -24.55
N SER A 83 -3.86 5.42 -25.28
CA SER A 83 -4.95 4.58 -24.80
C SER A 83 -4.52 3.75 -23.58
N LYS A 84 -3.28 3.30 -23.57
CA LYS A 84 -2.71 2.60 -22.41
C LYS A 84 -2.50 3.54 -21.24
N LYS A 85 -2.09 4.80 -21.49
CA LYS A 85 -1.96 5.81 -20.42
C LYS A 85 -3.26 6.03 -19.69
N ASP A 86 -4.37 6.13 -20.43
CA ASP A 86 -5.69 6.34 -19.84
C ASP A 86 -6.08 5.16 -18.92
N ALA A 87 -5.85 3.94 -19.36
CA ALA A 87 -6.12 2.76 -18.55
C ALA A 87 -5.26 2.72 -17.28
N ILE A 88 -3.98 3.11 -17.39
CA ILE A 88 -3.05 3.18 -16.26
C ILE A 88 -3.52 4.26 -15.27
N ALA A 89 -3.92 5.42 -15.77
CA ALA A 89 -4.42 6.51 -14.94
C ALA A 89 -5.70 6.11 -14.20
N ASP A 90 -6.61 5.40 -14.86
CA ASP A 90 -7.83 4.88 -14.24
C ASP A 90 -7.50 3.89 -13.12
N LYS A 91 -6.52 3.01 -13.33
CA LYS A 91 -6.06 2.08 -12.30
C LYS A 91 -5.50 2.83 -11.09
N ALA A 92 -4.69 3.87 -11.32
CA ALA A 92 -4.15 4.70 -10.25
C ALA A 92 -5.26 5.35 -9.43
N GLN A 93 -6.30 5.86 -10.09
CA GLN A 93 -7.46 6.45 -9.41
C GLN A 93 -8.18 5.43 -8.54
N GLN A 94 -8.39 4.21 -9.04
CA GLN A 94 -9.01 3.14 -8.27
C GLN A 94 -8.21 2.81 -7.01
N LEU A 95 -6.89 2.80 -7.11
CA LEU A 95 -6.00 2.55 -5.96
C LEU A 95 -6.07 3.68 -4.94
N LEU A 96 -6.12 4.94 -5.40
CA LEU A 96 -6.29 6.10 -4.52
C LEU A 96 -7.64 6.06 -3.80
N ASP A 97 -8.70 5.66 -4.49
CA ASP A 97 -10.02 5.52 -3.89
C ASP A 97 -10.03 4.48 -2.76
N LYS A 98 -9.26 3.40 -2.91
CA LYS A 98 -9.10 2.39 -1.86
C LYS A 98 -8.27 2.90 -0.69
N ALA A 99 -7.35 3.85 -0.92
CA ALA A 99 -6.54 4.45 0.14
C ALA A 99 -7.37 5.39 1.04
N ASP A 100 -8.44 5.96 0.51
CA ASP A 100 -9.38 6.77 1.29
C ASP A 100 -10.17 5.85 2.23
#